data_3bef19c6f8e1945c041ebc593c5d4f64
#
_entry.id   3bef19c6f8e1945c041ebc593c5d4f64
#
_cell.length_a   1.000
_cell.length_b   1.000
_cell.length_c   1.000
_cell.angle_alpha   90.00
_cell.angle_beta   90.00
_cell.angle_gamma   90.00
#
_symmetry.space_group_name_H-M   'P 1'
#
loop_
_entity.id
_entity.type
_entity.pdbx_description
1 polymer ?
#
loop_
_entity_poly.entity_id
_entity_poly.type
_entity_poly.pdbx_seq_one_letter_code
_entity_poly.pdbx_strand_id
1 'polypeptide(L)'
;MARDPRQARFLTLASLRWVIRHRAWTWWYLIRYARLARLRIQHPQVILRGMVFLGRDVQIQARRGYGRIIIGRWVHIGDGTRLRCHEGCLTIGDKVVMGQQNTINTYLDIEVGASTLIADWVYVCDFDHVTEDIHRPIKDQGIVKSPVRIGPDTWLGVKSTVLRGSTIGRGVVVAAHAVVHGPVPEYAIAAGIPAKPVKDRRATYEATAARRAALVDIERKTRRALDEVLGSGEESGSQK
;
A
#
# COMPACT_ATOMS: atom_id res chain seq x y z
N MET A 1 23.78 -12.80 -19.66
CA MET A 1 22.35 -12.41 -19.53
C MET A 1 22.26 -10.89 -19.60
N ALA A 2 21.58 -10.32 -20.60
CA ALA A 2 21.41 -8.87 -20.69
C ALA A 2 20.62 -8.36 -19.46
N ARG A 3 21.04 -7.22 -18.92
CA ARG A 3 20.42 -6.62 -17.74
C ARG A 3 19.05 -6.05 -18.11
N ASP A 4 18.01 -6.38 -17.37
CA ASP A 4 16.66 -5.81 -17.60
C ASP A 4 16.72 -4.27 -17.52
N PRO A 5 16.26 -3.52 -18.54
CA PRO A 5 16.32 -2.06 -18.59
C PRO A 5 15.57 -1.38 -17.44
N ARG A 6 14.60 -2.07 -16.81
CA ARG A 6 13.84 -1.58 -15.66
C ARG A 6 14.60 -1.67 -14.34
N GLN A 7 15.73 -2.39 -14.32
CA GLN A 7 16.55 -2.55 -13.13
C GLN A 7 17.29 -1.27 -12.78
N ALA A 8 17.08 -0.73 -11.57
CA ALA A 8 17.73 0.48 -11.08
C ALA A 8 19.25 0.34 -10.92
N ARG A 9 19.95 1.47 -11.11
CA ARG A 9 21.35 1.65 -10.74
C ARG A 9 21.40 2.31 -9.36
N PHE A 10 21.95 1.61 -8.35
CA PHE A 10 21.96 2.11 -6.96
C PHE A 10 23.21 2.97 -6.64
N LEU A 11 24.33 2.66 -7.25
CA LEU A 11 25.57 3.42 -7.07
C LEU A 11 25.62 4.56 -8.09
N THR A 12 24.95 5.66 -7.79
CA THR A 12 24.92 6.88 -8.62
C THR A 12 25.17 8.11 -7.75
N LEU A 13 25.61 9.20 -8.37
CA LEU A 13 25.76 10.50 -7.68
C LEU A 13 24.44 10.97 -7.04
N ALA A 14 23.31 10.69 -7.69
CA ALA A 14 22.00 11.01 -7.15
C ALA A 14 21.71 10.21 -5.87
N SER A 15 22.04 8.93 -5.84
CA SER A 15 21.91 8.09 -4.63
C SER A 15 22.81 8.58 -3.50
N LEU A 16 24.05 8.96 -3.81
CA LEU A 16 24.97 9.51 -2.82
C LEU A 16 24.47 10.84 -2.24
N ARG A 17 24.03 11.77 -3.11
CA ARG A 17 23.43 13.03 -2.67
C ARG A 17 22.20 12.81 -1.79
N TRP A 18 21.35 11.83 -2.13
CA TRP A 18 20.19 11.49 -1.32
C TRP A 18 20.60 10.98 0.07
N VAL A 19 21.58 10.07 0.15
CA VAL A 19 22.12 9.54 1.42
C VAL A 19 22.63 10.68 2.31
N ILE A 20 23.40 11.61 1.73
CA ILE A 20 23.94 12.76 2.46
C ILE A 20 22.81 13.67 2.94
N ARG A 21 21.91 14.07 2.04
CA ARG A 21 20.79 15.00 2.35
C ARG A 21 19.88 14.48 3.45
N HIS A 22 19.62 13.20 3.46
CA HIS A 22 18.69 12.56 4.42
C HIS A 22 19.40 11.88 5.60
N ARG A 23 20.71 12.09 5.77
CA ARG A 23 21.54 11.46 6.81
C ARG A 23 21.33 9.94 6.87
N ALA A 24 21.20 9.32 5.69
CA ALA A 24 20.82 7.90 5.55
C ALA A 24 22.03 6.95 5.71
N TRP A 25 22.96 7.27 6.61
CA TRP A 25 24.12 6.46 7.02
C TRP A 25 24.00 5.91 8.44
N THR A 26 22.83 6.04 9.08
CA THR A 26 22.61 5.46 10.39
C THR A 26 22.63 3.93 10.32
N TRP A 27 22.91 3.28 11.43
CA TRP A 27 22.92 1.82 11.54
C TRP A 27 21.63 1.17 10.99
N TRP A 28 20.51 1.83 11.19
CA TRP A 28 19.21 1.41 10.66
C TRP A 28 19.21 1.32 9.10
N TYR A 29 19.79 2.30 8.42
CA TYR A 29 19.88 2.27 6.96
C TYR A 29 20.94 1.28 6.47
N LEU A 30 22.08 1.20 7.13
CA LEU A 30 23.19 0.29 6.74
C LEU A 30 22.74 -1.17 6.71
N ILE A 31 21.98 -1.61 7.74
CA ILE A 31 21.41 -2.97 7.76
C ILE A 31 20.48 -3.18 6.57
N ARG A 32 19.64 -2.20 6.22
CA ARG A 32 18.72 -2.31 5.08
C ARG A 32 19.42 -2.33 3.74
N TYR A 33 20.49 -1.57 3.60
CA TYR A 33 21.35 -1.65 2.39
C TYR A 33 22.02 -3.02 2.25
N ALA A 34 22.51 -3.59 3.34
CA ALA A 34 23.08 -4.93 3.34
C ALA A 34 22.03 -6.00 2.94
N ARG A 35 20.79 -5.91 3.47
CA ARG A 35 19.68 -6.79 3.08
C ARG A 35 19.32 -6.64 1.60
N LEU A 36 19.25 -5.42 1.10
CA LEU A 36 18.98 -5.15 -0.32
C LEU A 36 20.10 -5.69 -1.22
N ALA A 37 21.37 -5.52 -0.84
CA ALA A 37 22.49 -6.07 -1.57
C ALA A 37 22.44 -7.61 -1.59
N ARG A 38 22.16 -8.23 -0.45
CA ARG A 38 21.98 -9.69 -0.34
C ARG A 38 20.84 -10.18 -1.25
N LEU A 39 19.68 -9.51 -1.24
CA LEU A 39 18.54 -9.85 -2.12
C LEU A 39 18.97 -9.83 -3.60
N ARG A 40 19.70 -8.81 -4.03
CA ARG A 40 20.15 -8.69 -5.42
C ARG A 40 21.14 -9.80 -5.85
N ILE A 41 21.97 -10.23 -4.92
CA ILE A 41 22.93 -11.31 -5.19
C ILE A 41 22.20 -12.67 -5.25
N GLN A 42 21.30 -12.93 -4.30
CA GLN A 42 20.63 -14.22 -4.20
C GLN A 42 19.47 -14.38 -5.20
N HIS A 43 18.79 -13.29 -5.57
CA HIS A 43 17.61 -13.27 -6.43
C HIS A 43 17.74 -12.28 -7.58
N PRO A 44 18.69 -12.46 -8.52
CA PRO A 44 18.92 -11.54 -9.64
C PRO A 44 17.71 -11.41 -10.59
N GLN A 45 16.78 -12.37 -10.55
CA GLN A 45 15.54 -12.37 -11.31
C GLN A 45 14.48 -11.38 -10.75
N VAL A 46 14.65 -10.89 -9.51
CA VAL A 46 13.78 -9.85 -8.93
C VAL A 46 14.19 -8.48 -9.47
N ILE A 47 13.26 -7.79 -10.10
CA ILE A 47 13.49 -6.47 -10.71
C ILE A 47 13.20 -5.40 -9.67
N LEU A 48 14.21 -4.63 -9.29
CA LEU A 48 14.07 -3.49 -8.38
C LEU A 48 14.16 -2.19 -9.20
N ARG A 49 13.07 -1.41 -9.23
CA ARG A 49 13.02 -0.13 -9.96
C ARG A 49 13.68 1.03 -9.20
N GLY A 50 14.00 0.82 -7.92
CA GLY A 50 14.66 1.81 -7.07
C GLY A 50 14.98 1.28 -5.69
N MET A 51 15.16 2.19 -4.72
CA MET A 51 15.43 1.83 -3.33
C MET A 51 14.24 1.09 -2.72
N VAL A 52 14.53 -0.02 -2.04
CA VAL A 52 13.58 -0.84 -1.29
C VAL A 52 14.14 -1.09 0.11
N PHE A 53 13.33 -0.87 1.12
CA PHE A 53 13.70 -1.04 2.53
C PHE A 53 13.12 -2.35 3.06
N LEU A 54 14.00 -3.33 3.31
CA LEU A 54 13.60 -4.66 3.76
C LEU A 54 13.72 -4.79 5.28
N GLY A 55 12.65 -5.25 5.90
CA GLY A 55 12.61 -5.69 7.29
C GLY A 55 13.45 -6.94 7.55
N ARG A 56 13.34 -7.50 8.76
CA ARG A 56 13.94 -8.79 9.12
C ARG A 56 13.11 -9.92 8.51
N ASP A 57 13.76 -11.03 8.18
CA ASP A 57 13.12 -12.29 7.74
C ASP A 57 12.13 -12.11 6.56
N VAL A 58 12.35 -11.09 5.72
CA VAL A 58 11.59 -10.88 4.50
C VAL A 58 12.00 -11.93 3.48
N GLN A 59 11.01 -12.67 2.95
CA GLN A 59 11.21 -13.70 1.93
C GLN A 59 10.66 -13.21 0.60
N ILE A 60 11.53 -13.10 -0.43
CA ILE A 60 11.15 -12.74 -1.78
C ILE A 60 11.56 -13.87 -2.71
N GLN A 61 10.60 -14.64 -3.21
CA GLN A 61 10.81 -15.86 -3.96
C GLN A 61 10.09 -15.79 -5.32
N ALA A 62 10.85 -15.65 -6.39
CA ALA A 62 10.37 -15.81 -7.75
C ALA A 62 10.91 -17.12 -8.33
N ARG A 63 10.03 -18.01 -8.78
CA ARG A 63 10.42 -19.28 -9.41
C ARG A 63 11.14 -19.00 -10.73
N ARG A 64 12.39 -19.44 -10.84
CA ARG A 64 13.22 -19.20 -12.02
C ARG A 64 12.56 -19.78 -13.28
N GLY A 65 12.46 -18.96 -14.32
CA GLY A 65 11.85 -19.34 -15.60
C GLY A 65 10.32 -19.23 -15.67
N TYR A 66 9.63 -19.10 -14.51
CA TYR A 66 8.17 -19.09 -14.44
C TYR A 66 7.61 -17.82 -13.79
N GLY A 67 8.15 -17.43 -12.64
CA GLY A 67 7.67 -16.29 -11.87
C GLY A 67 8.58 -15.08 -11.97
N ARG A 68 8.00 -13.89 -11.93
CA ARG A 68 8.69 -12.60 -11.95
C ARG A 68 8.15 -11.69 -10.86
N ILE A 69 9.05 -11.03 -10.15
CA ILE A 69 8.69 -10.00 -9.14
C ILE A 69 9.31 -8.68 -9.57
N ILE A 70 8.49 -7.63 -9.63
CA ILE A 70 8.91 -6.26 -9.94
C ILE A 70 8.53 -5.38 -8.76
N ILE A 71 9.51 -4.69 -8.16
CA ILE A 71 9.29 -3.81 -7.00
C ILE A 71 9.67 -2.39 -7.38
N GLY A 72 8.76 -1.46 -7.14
CA GLY A 72 8.89 -0.03 -7.38
C GLY A 72 9.94 0.64 -6.48
N ARG A 73 9.99 1.96 -6.58
CA ARG A 73 10.91 2.80 -5.80
C ARG A 73 10.29 3.15 -4.44
N TRP A 74 11.15 3.25 -3.41
CA TRP A 74 10.76 3.71 -2.08
C TRP A 74 9.73 2.80 -1.41
N VAL A 75 9.78 1.51 -1.73
CA VAL A 75 8.92 0.50 -1.12
C VAL A 75 9.50 0.09 0.22
N HIS A 76 8.64 0.02 1.24
CA HIS A 76 8.97 -0.50 2.56
C HIS A 76 8.27 -1.84 2.76
N ILE A 77 9.02 -2.87 3.12
CA ILE A 77 8.50 -4.21 3.37
C ILE A 77 8.84 -4.58 4.81
N GLY A 78 7.81 -4.73 5.64
CA GLY A 78 7.93 -5.03 7.06
C GLY A 78 8.43 -6.43 7.37
N ASP A 79 8.79 -6.65 8.63
CA ASP A 79 9.40 -7.89 9.12
C ASP A 79 8.53 -9.13 8.81
N GLY A 80 9.14 -10.23 8.43
CA GLY A 80 8.48 -11.52 8.20
C GLY A 80 7.54 -11.59 6.99
N THR A 81 7.49 -10.55 6.15
CA THR A 81 6.64 -10.53 4.95
C THR A 81 7.16 -11.49 3.88
N ARG A 82 6.24 -12.19 3.22
CA ARG A 82 6.52 -13.20 2.19
C ARG A 82 5.91 -12.80 0.86
N LEU A 83 6.75 -12.56 -0.14
CA LEU A 83 6.36 -12.33 -1.53
C LEU A 83 6.76 -13.54 -2.35
N ARG A 84 5.78 -14.33 -2.80
CA ARG A 84 6.00 -15.56 -3.55
C ARG A 84 5.36 -15.46 -4.93
N CYS A 85 6.15 -15.64 -5.97
CA CYS A 85 5.67 -15.71 -7.34
C CYS A 85 6.09 -17.05 -7.94
N HIS A 86 5.16 -17.98 -7.95
CA HIS A 86 5.35 -19.33 -8.46
C HIS A 86 5.34 -19.33 -9.99
N GLU A 87 4.42 -18.57 -10.57
CA GLU A 87 4.27 -18.35 -12.01
C GLU A 87 3.80 -16.90 -12.25
N GLY A 88 3.91 -16.42 -13.48
CA GLY A 88 3.38 -15.12 -13.88
C GLY A 88 4.13 -13.92 -13.31
N CYS A 89 3.41 -12.92 -12.82
CA CYS A 89 4.04 -11.67 -12.39
C CYS A 89 3.42 -11.07 -11.12
N LEU A 90 4.27 -10.71 -10.15
CA LEU A 90 3.91 -9.85 -9.04
C LEU A 90 4.53 -8.46 -9.24
N THR A 91 3.69 -7.44 -9.36
CA THR A 91 4.15 -6.05 -9.47
C THR A 91 3.74 -5.25 -8.24
N ILE A 92 4.73 -4.66 -7.57
CA ILE A 92 4.54 -3.72 -6.46
C ILE A 92 4.89 -2.32 -6.93
N GLY A 93 3.96 -1.39 -6.84
CA GLY A 93 4.12 0.00 -7.26
C GLY A 93 5.09 0.81 -6.40
N ASP A 94 5.37 2.04 -6.82
CA ASP A 94 6.24 2.97 -6.10
C ASP A 94 5.62 3.37 -4.74
N LYS A 95 6.45 3.59 -3.72
CA LYS A 95 6.05 4.10 -2.38
C LYS A 95 5.02 3.23 -1.64
N VAL A 96 4.90 1.96 -1.97
CA VAL A 96 4.08 1.03 -1.19
C VAL A 96 4.73 0.79 0.16
N VAL A 97 3.92 0.81 1.22
CA VAL A 97 4.35 0.50 2.59
C VAL A 97 3.61 -0.73 3.07
N MET A 98 4.37 -1.76 3.42
CA MET A 98 3.85 -3.01 3.98
C MET A 98 4.26 -3.12 5.44
N GLY A 99 3.29 -3.38 6.30
CA GLY A 99 3.49 -3.80 7.68
C GLY A 99 4.16 -5.18 7.77
N GLN A 100 4.00 -5.83 8.90
CA GLN A 100 4.67 -7.09 9.21
C GLN A 100 3.84 -8.31 8.81
N GLN A 101 4.52 -9.45 8.60
CA GLN A 101 3.90 -10.79 8.43
C GLN A 101 2.89 -10.89 7.28
N ASN A 102 3.00 -10.03 6.27
CA ASN A 102 2.13 -10.11 5.09
C ASN A 102 2.53 -11.30 4.20
N THR A 103 1.57 -11.82 3.44
CA THR A 103 1.82 -12.88 2.46
C THR A 103 1.13 -12.55 1.15
N ILE A 104 1.90 -12.48 0.06
CA ILE A 104 1.38 -12.35 -1.31
C ILE A 104 1.83 -13.58 -2.09
N ASN A 105 0.86 -14.37 -2.56
CA ASN A 105 1.08 -15.58 -3.35
C ASN A 105 0.55 -15.41 -4.77
N THR A 106 1.43 -15.50 -5.76
CA THR A 106 1.11 -15.25 -7.17
C THR A 106 1.32 -16.51 -8.01
N TYR A 107 0.31 -16.87 -8.78
CA TYR A 107 0.35 -17.91 -9.81
C TYR A 107 -0.04 -17.42 -11.20
N LEU A 108 -0.55 -16.18 -11.32
CA LEU A 108 -0.94 -15.58 -12.59
C LEU A 108 -0.45 -14.14 -12.67
N ASP A 109 -1.14 -13.21 -11.98
CA ASP A 109 -0.79 -11.79 -12.05
C ASP A 109 -1.41 -10.99 -10.90
N ILE A 110 -0.57 -10.45 -10.04
CA ILE A 110 -0.97 -9.54 -8.96
C ILE A 110 -0.30 -8.20 -9.16
N GLU A 111 -1.10 -7.13 -9.17
CA GLU A 111 -0.62 -5.76 -9.20
C GLU A 111 -1.06 -5.00 -7.95
N VAL A 112 -0.10 -4.39 -7.26
CA VAL A 112 -0.32 -3.47 -6.14
C VAL A 112 0.05 -2.07 -6.60
N GLY A 113 -0.91 -1.17 -6.65
CA GLY A 113 -0.77 0.21 -7.08
C GLY A 113 0.15 1.04 -6.18
N ALA A 114 0.66 2.14 -6.73
CA ALA A 114 1.58 3.02 -6.01
C ALA A 114 0.93 3.65 -4.77
N SER A 115 1.75 3.97 -3.76
CA SER A 115 1.32 4.62 -2.51
C SER A 115 0.28 3.83 -1.71
N THR A 116 0.16 2.53 -1.94
CA THR A 116 -0.72 1.63 -1.18
C THR A 116 -0.11 1.36 0.19
N LEU A 117 -0.95 1.39 1.22
CA LEU A 117 -0.63 1.00 2.59
C LEU A 117 -1.22 -0.38 2.87
N ILE A 118 -0.38 -1.33 3.22
CA ILE A 118 -0.76 -2.69 3.61
C ILE A 118 -0.42 -2.85 5.08
N ALA A 119 -1.42 -3.04 5.93
CA ALA A 119 -1.22 -3.25 7.36
C ALA A 119 -0.59 -4.63 7.64
N ASP A 120 -0.55 -5.06 8.89
CA ASP A 120 0.05 -6.34 9.27
C ASP A 120 -0.88 -7.52 8.95
N TRP A 121 -0.29 -8.70 8.67
CA TRP A 121 -0.98 -9.97 8.49
C TRP A 121 -1.98 -9.99 7.32
N VAL A 122 -1.79 -9.15 6.30
CA VAL A 122 -2.63 -9.17 5.10
C VAL A 122 -2.24 -10.35 4.21
N TYR A 123 -3.26 -11.03 3.66
CA TYR A 123 -3.08 -12.11 2.69
C TYR A 123 -3.64 -11.72 1.33
N VAL A 124 -2.87 -11.94 0.26
CA VAL A 124 -3.30 -11.70 -1.13
C VAL A 124 -2.95 -12.93 -1.97
N CYS A 125 -3.93 -13.45 -2.72
CA CYS A 125 -3.68 -14.53 -3.68
C CYS A 125 -4.54 -14.38 -4.95
N ASP A 126 -4.03 -14.88 -6.06
CA ASP A 126 -4.69 -14.88 -7.38
C ASP A 126 -5.13 -16.27 -7.86
N PHE A 127 -5.22 -17.23 -6.94
CA PHE A 127 -5.60 -18.61 -7.23
C PHE A 127 -6.37 -19.24 -6.08
N ASP A 128 -7.13 -20.28 -6.40
CA ASP A 128 -7.75 -21.24 -5.47
C ASP A 128 -7.53 -22.66 -5.97
N HIS A 129 -7.68 -23.65 -5.10
CA HIS A 129 -7.73 -25.04 -5.49
C HIS A 129 -9.08 -25.41 -6.12
N VAL A 130 -9.04 -26.26 -7.14
CA VAL A 130 -10.23 -26.87 -7.73
C VAL A 130 -10.79 -27.90 -6.75
N THR A 131 -12.12 -27.90 -6.52
CA THR A 131 -12.78 -28.72 -5.49
C THR A 131 -14.04 -29.43 -5.97
N GLU A 132 -14.35 -29.35 -7.28
CA GLU A 132 -15.63 -29.81 -7.85
C GLU A 132 -15.77 -31.34 -7.87
N ASP A 133 -14.65 -32.08 -8.04
CA ASP A 133 -14.67 -33.53 -8.07
C ASP A 133 -14.56 -34.09 -6.66
N ILE A 134 -15.68 -34.54 -6.11
CA ILE A 134 -15.79 -35.15 -4.76
C ILE A 134 -15.11 -36.52 -4.64
N HIS A 135 -14.80 -37.17 -5.75
CA HIS A 135 -14.14 -38.48 -5.78
C HIS A 135 -12.61 -38.40 -5.91
N ARG A 136 -12.08 -37.20 -6.10
CA ARG A 136 -10.66 -36.96 -6.25
C ARG A 136 -10.15 -36.07 -5.12
N PRO A 137 -8.98 -36.36 -4.53
CA PRO A 137 -8.39 -35.48 -3.53
C PRO A 137 -8.17 -34.06 -4.08
N ILE A 138 -8.50 -33.03 -3.32
CA ILE A 138 -8.40 -31.61 -3.73
C ILE A 138 -6.99 -31.29 -4.23
N LYS A 139 -5.95 -31.78 -3.56
CA LYS A 139 -4.54 -31.57 -3.95
C LYS A 139 -4.20 -32.04 -5.37
N ASP A 140 -5.00 -32.96 -5.94
CA ASP A 140 -4.76 -33.57 -7.25
C ASP A 140 -5.67 -32.97 -8.35
N GLN A 141 -6.58 -32.03 -8.02
CA GLN A 141 -7.49 -31.41 -8.97
C GLN A 141 -6.90 -30.17 -9.66
N GLY A 142 -5.79 -29.63 -9.13
CA GLY A 142 -5.15 -28.43 -9.69
C GLY A 142 -5.64 -27.13 -9.06
N ILE A 143 -5.43 -26.02 -9.79
CA ILE A 143 -5.76 -24.67 -9.33
C ILE A 143 -6.50 -23.88 -10.42
N VAL A 144 -7.39 -23.00 -9.99
CA VAL A 144 -8.04 -21.99 -10.82
C VAL A 144 -7.43 -20.62 -10.49
N LYS A 145 -7.15 -19.82 -11.53
CA LYS A 145 -6.42 -18.55 -11.40
C LYS A 145 -7.25 -17.41 -11.95
N SER A 146 -7.22 -16.25 -11.28
CA SER A 146 -7.79 -15.00 -11.78
C SER A 146 -6.96 -13.82 -11.24
N PRO A 147 -6.61 -12.83 -12.08
CA PRO A 147 -5.71 -11.78 -11.69
C PRO A 147 -6.27 -10.92 -10.55
N VAL A 148 -5.38 -10.34 -9.74
CA VAL A 148 -5.75 -9.39 -8.67
C VAL A 148 -5.19 -8.02 -9.03
N ARG A 149 -6.02 -6.99 -8.93
CA ARG A 149 -5.67 -5.59 -9.15
C ARG A 149 -6.00 -4.76 -7.92
N ILE A 150 -5.00 -4.18 -7.32
CA ILE A 150 -5.14 -3.25 -6.18
C ILE A 150 -4.72 -1.87 -6.68
N GLY A 151 -5.68 -0.95 -6.75
CA GLY A 151 -5.47 0.41 -7.23
C GLY A 151 -4.53 1.23 -6.34
N PRO A 152 -4.00 2.35 -6.84
CA PRO A 152 -3.11 3.21 -6.06
C PRO A 152 -3.85 3.90 -4.91
N ASP A 153 -3.08 4.37 -3.89
CA ASP A 153 -3.63 5.05 -2.70
C ASP A 153 -4.66 4.19 -1.93
N THR A 154 -4.53 2.87 -1.98
CA THR A 154 -5.39 1.92 -1.26
C THR A 154 -4.83 1.65 0.14
N TRP A 155 -5.70 1.43 1.11
CA TRP A 155 -5.34 0.92 2.42
C TRP A 155 -5.98 -0.44 2.68
N LEU A 156 -5.14 -1.48 2.83
CA LEU A 156 -5.56 -2.80 3.29
C LEU A 156 -5.38 -2.87 4.80
N GLY A 157 -6.50 -2.98 5.52
CA GLY A 157 -6.54 -3.08 6.98
C GLY A 157 -5.92 -4.39 7.49
N VAL A 158 -5.56 -4.41 8.78
CA VAL A 158 -4.91 -5.56 9.43
C VAL A 158 -5.72 -6.85 9.24
N LYS A 159 -5.02 -7.94 8.91
CA LYS A 159 -5.62 -9.26 8.67
C LYS A 159 -6.71 -9.29 7.59
N SER A 160 -6.77 -8.31 6.71
CA SER A 160 -7.65 -8.39 5.55
C SER A 160 -7.11 -9.40 4.54
N THR A 161 -8.03 -9.96 3.74
CA THR A 161 -7.71 -10.95 2.71
C THR A 161 -8.22 -10.46 1.37
N VAL A 162 -7.39 -10.58 0.32
CA VAL A 162 -7.77 -10.28 -1.06
C VAL A 162 -7.63 -11.56 -1.88
N LEU A 163 -8.75 -12.06 -2.38
CA LEU A 163 -8.82 -13.31 -3.12
C LEU A 163 -8.73 -13.07 -4.63
N ARG A 164 -8.51 -14.15 -5.37
CA ARG A 164 -8.42 -14.16 -6.84
C ARG A 164 -9.59 -13.41 -7.50
N GLY A 165 -9.32 -12.75 -8.62
CA GLY A 165 -10.32 -12.01 -9.39
C GLY A 165 -10.75 -10.68 -8.75
N SER A 166 -10.16 -10.28 -7.63
CA SER A 166 -10.48 -9.00 -7.00
C SER A 166 -9.90 -7.83 -7.77
N THR A 167 -10.72 -6.80 -7.97
CA THR A 167 -10.31 -5.51 -8.53
C THR A 167 -10.67 -4.41 -7.56
N ILE A 168 -9.70 -3.87 -6.88
CA ILE A 168 -9.86 -2.80 -5.88
C ILE A 168 -9.51 -1.47 -6.54
N GLY A 169 -10.45 -0.54 -6.56
CA GLY A 169 -10.27 0.78 -7.16
C GLY A 169 -9.28 1.66 -6.40
N ARG A 170 -8.96 2.81 -7.00
CA ARG A 170 -8.12 3.84 -6.38
C ARG A 170 -8.71 4.33 -5.05
N GLY A 171 -7.86 4.56 -4.06
CA GLY A 171 -8.26 5.24 -2.81
C GLY A 171 -9.19 4.43 -1.92
N VAL A 172 -9.35 3.13 -2.17
CA VAL A 172 -10.18 2.24 -1.35
C VAL A 172 -9.55 2.00 0.01
N VAL A 173 -10.39 1.88 1.03
CA VAL A 173 -10.02 1.37 2.34
C VAL A 173 -10.72 0.01 2.53
N VAL A 174 -9.93 -1.04 2.70
CA VAL A 174 -10.42 -2.35 3.13
C VAL A 174 -10.29 -2.42 4.65
N ALA A 175 -11.40 -2.62 5.33
CA ALA A 175 -11.42 -2.69 6.79
C ALA A 175 -10.63 -3.90 7.32
N ALA A 176 -10.22 -3.83 8.57
CA ALA A 176 -9.57 -4.96 9.25
C ALA A 176 -10.44 -6.22 9.19
N HIS A 177 -9.80 -7.39 8.99
CA HIS A 177 -10.44 -8.70 8.87
C HIS A 177 -11.45 -8.86 7.71
N ALA A 178 -11.57 -7.90 6.81
CA ALA A 178 -12.45 -8.04 5.65
C ALA A 178 -11.87 -9.01 4.61
N VAL A 179 -12.74 -9.74 3.90
CA VAL A 179 -12.37 -10.66 2.82
C VAL A 179 -12.92 -10.13 1.51
N VAL A 180 -12.03 -9.61 0.66
CA VAL A 180 -12.39 -9.08 -0.65
C VAL A 180 -12.41 -10.21 -1.68
N HIS A 181 -13.55 -10.34 -2.39
CA HIS A 181 -13.71 -11.22 -3.54
C HIS A 181 -14.57 -10.49 -4.59
N GLY A 182 -13.95 -10.10 -5.69
CA GLY A 182 -14.58 -9.32 -6.77
C GLY A 182 -14.27 -7.82 -6.74
N PRO A 183 -15.08 -7.00 -7.42
CA PRO A 183 -14.80 -5.58 -7.59
C PRO A 183 -15.17 -4.74 -6.37
N VAL A 184 -14.31 -3.77 -6.02
CA VAL A 184 -14.56 -2.72 -5.04
C VAL A 184 -14.37 -1.37 -5.73
N PRO A 185 -15.41 -0.49 -5.78
CA PRO A 185 -15.34 0.78 -6.50
C PRO A 185 -14.35 1.74 -5.84
N GLU A 186 -13.86 2.70 -6.64
CA GLU A 186 -12.92 3.72 -6.18
C GLU A 186 -13.45 4.50 -4.97
N TYR A 187 -12.54 4.84 -4.05
CA TYR A 187 -12.79 5.62 -2.82
C TYR A 187 -13.80 4.98 -1.85
N ALA A 188 -14.20 3.74 -2.09
CA ALA A 188 -15.06 3.03 -1.14
C ALA A 188 -14.30 2.65 0.15
N ILE A 189 -15.04 2.56 1.24
CA ILE A 189 -14.66 1.80 2.43
C ILE A 189 -15.41 0.48 2.34
N ALA A 190 -14.67 -0.64 2.21
CA ALA A 190 -15.23 -1.98 2.11
C ALA A 190 -14.99 -2.74 3.42
N ALA A 191 -16.03 -3.43 3.93
CA ALA A 191 -15.96 -4.18 5.17
C ALA A 191 -16.77 -5.47 5.10
N GLY A 192 -16.44 -6.43 5.96
CA GLY A 192 -17.18 -7.69 6.11
C GLY A 192 -16.58 -8.86 5.36
N ILE A 193 -17.25 -10.02 5.46
CA ILE A 193 -16.93 -11.31 4.84
C ILE A 193 -18.20 -11.86 4.20
N PRO A 194 -18.36 -11.76 2.87
CA PRO A 194 -17.50 -11.07 1.91
C PRO A 194 -17.56 -9.55 2.09
N ALA A 195 -16.46 -8.86 1.76
CA ALA A 195 -16.37 -7.40 1.87
C ALA A 195 -17.35 -6.73 0.89
N LYS A 196 -18.09 -5.74 1.41
CA LYS A 196 -19.01 -4.91 0.62
C LYS A 196 -18.68 -3.43 0.86
N PRO A 197 -18.87 -2.56 -0.15
CA PRO A 197 -18.78 -1.12 0.06
C PRO A 197 -19.81 -0.66 1.10
N VAL A 198 -19.35 -0.05 2.19
CA VAL A 198 -20.21 0.44 3.29
C VAL A 198 -20.24 1.96 3.36
N LYS A 199 -19.27 2.65 2.74
CA LYS A 199 -19.15 4.10 2.75
C LYS A 199 -18.32 4.57 1.56
N ASP A 200 -18.56 5.83 1.09
CA ASP A 200 -17.73 6.53 0.12
C ASP A 200 -16.88 7.60 0.84
N ARG A 201 -15.57 7.58 0.65
CA ARG A 201 -14.63 8.55 1.23
C ARG A 201 -14.86 9.98 0.70
N ARG A 202 -15.34 10.13 -0.55
CA ARG A 202 -15.61 11.43 -1.18
C ARG A 202 -16.71 12.17 -0.44
N ALA A 203 -17.84 11.51 -0.16
CA ALA A 203 -18.93 12.08 0.63
C ALA A 203 -18.47 12.48 2.05
N THR A 204 -17.59 11.70 2.66
CA THR A 204 -17.02 12.03 3.98
C THR A 204 -16.11 13.25 3.91
N TYR A 205 -15.30 13.38 2.85
CA TYR A 205 -14.42 14.52 2.62
C TYR A 205 -15.25 15.80 2.44
N GLU A 206 -16.27 15.80 1.59
CA GLU A 206 -17.16 16.93 1.33
C GLU A 206 -17.87 17.41 2.60
N ALA A 207 -18.46 16.47 3.36
CA ALA A 207 -19.10 16.79 4.64
C ALA A 207 -18.11 17.39 5.66
N THR A 208 -16.88 16.86 5.72
CA THR A 208 -15.84 17.38 6.62
C THR A 208 -15.34 18.74 6.18
N ALA A 209 -15.17 18.96 4.87
CA ALA A 209 -14.78 20.25 4.30
C ALA A 209 -15.84 21.34 4.57
N ALA A 210 -17.12 21.03 4.35
CA ALA A 210 -18.22 21.93 4.65
C ALA A 210 -18.25 22.30 6.14
N ARG A 211 -18.08 21.32 7.04
CA ARG A 211 -18.03 21.58 8.49
C ARG A 211 -16.86 22.48 8.89
N ARG A 212 -15.67 22.27 8.30
CA ARG A 212 -14.51 23.15 8.56
C ARG A 212 -14.76 24.57 8.08
N ALA A 213 -15.32 24.74 6.89
CA ALA A 213 -15.66 26.05 6.34
C ALA A 213 -16.67 26.80 7.25
N ALA A 214 -17.68 26.09 7.75
CA ALA A 214 -18.67 26.68 8.69
C ALA A 214 -18.01 27.11 10.02
N LEU A 215 -17.09 26.32 10.57
CA LEU A 215 -16.35 26.67 11.79
C LEU A 215 -15.49 27.94 11.59
N VAL A 216 -14.76 28.02 10.48
CA VAL A 216 -13.94 29.21 10.14
C VAL A 216 -14.83 30.45 10.00
N ASP A 217 -16.02 30.34 9.40
CA ASP A 217 -16.94 31.45 9.28
C ASP A 217 -17.49 31.90 10.64
N ILE A 218 -17.82 30.97 11.52
CA ILE A 218 -18.22 31.25 12.90
C ILE A 218 -17.11 31.98 13.66
N GLU A 219 -15.88 31.47 13.62
CA GLU A 219 -14.70 32.10 14.28
C GLU A 219 -14.49 33.54 13.77
N ARG A 220 -14.60 33.73 12.46
CA ARG A 220 -14.47 35.07 11.85
C ARG A 220 -15.58 36.05 12.31
N LYS A 221 -16.81 35.57 12.36
CA LYS A 221 -17.95 36.37 12.84
C LYS A 221 -17.81 36.71 14.32
N THR A 222 -17.41 35.74 15.14
CA THR A 222 -17.18 35.94 16.57
C THR A 222 -16.08 36.95 16.82
N ARG A 223 -14.98 36.89 16.08
CA ARG A 223 -13.87 37.84 16.19
C ARG A 223 -14.31 39.25 15.85
N ARG A 224 -15.05 39.43 14.73
CA ARG A 224 -15.60 40.77 14.34
C ARG A 224 -16.52 41.34 15.41
N ALA A 225 -17.46 40.54 15.93
CA ALA A 225 -18.36 40.98 16.99
C ALA A 225 -17.58 41.38 18.28
N LEU A 226 -16.52 40.67 18.61
CA LEU A 226 -15.65 40.98 19.74
C LEU A 226 -14.88 42.32 19.53
N ASP A 227 -14.34 42.50 18.32
CA ASP A 227 -13.63 43.74 17.95
C ASP A 227 -14.57 44.95 17.98
N GLU A 228 -15.82 44.81 17.52
CA GLU A 228 -16.87 45.85 17.59
C GLU A 228 -17.23 46.22 19.02
N VAL A 229 -17.38 45.22 19.92
CA VAL A 229 -17.68 45.47 21.33
C VAL A 229 -16.51 46.14 22.07
N LEU A 230 -15.30 45.71 21.79
CA LEU A 230 -14.09 46.29 22.41
C LEU A 230 -13.79 47.70 21.85
N GLY A 231 -13.97 47.94 20.54
CA GLY A 231 -13.78 49.26 19.90
C GLY A 231 -14.79 50.31 20.34
N SER A 232 -16.02 49.92 20.63
CA SER A 232 -17.04 50.85 21.15
C SER A 232 -16.84 51.26 22.62
N GLY A 233 -15.98 50.52 23.36
CA GLY A 233 -15.63 50.87 24.75
C GLY A 233 -14.57 51.96 24.91
N GLU A 234 -13.76 52.24 23.87
CA GLU A 234 -12.74 53.28 23.91
C GLU A 234 -13.22 54.69 23.60
N GLU A 235 -14.37 54.84 22.88
CA GLU A 235 -14.92 56.16 22.58
C GLU A 235 -15.73 56.80 23.73
N SER A 236 -16.15 56.01 24.72
CA SER A 236 -16.96 56.56 25.85
C SER A 236 -16.09 57.07 27.02
N GLY A 237 -14.76 56.96 26.97
CA GLY A 237 -13.84 57.35 28.06
C GLY A 237 -13.19 58.75 27.90
N SER A 238 -13.46 59.50 26.80
CA SER A 238 -12.77 60.76 26.51
C SER A 238 -13.63 62.06 26.67
N GLN A 239 -14.70 61.98 27.43
CA GLN A 239 -15.46 63.20 27.81
C GLN A 239 -15.66 63.19 29.32
N LYS A 240 -14.62 63.61 30.08
CA LYS A 240 -14.78 64.30 31.36
C LYS A 240 -13.55 65.19 31.61
#